data_458094fbf5df1c2a6d28869f41dc5ce7
#
_entry.id   458094fbf5df1c2a6d28869f41dc5ce7
#
_cell.length_a   1.000
_cell.length_b   1.000
_cell.length_c   1.000
_cell.angle_alpha   90.00
_cell.angle_beta   90.00
_cell.angle_gamma   90.00
#
_symmetry.space_group_name_H-M   'P 1'
#
loop_
_entity.id
_entity.type
_entity.pdbx_description
1 polymer ?
#
loop_
_entity_poly.entity_id
_entity_poly.type
_entity_poly.pdbx_seq_one_letter_code
_entity_poly.pdbx_strand_id
1 'polypeptide(L)'
;YKRQGIGWVVGMGAAVSVLASIFDDRIYEISSLFLGLIIFAIPMICKEEKDSLKGKYQNIIWAVIGVVLVAAITYFNPVSGKGISVSVEHLNIALVVYIFAVAMVAISAMVLPGISGSTMLLIFGLYVPVITALKEVMHLHLSYFPVIVIFGLGILTGIALVIKLIRRALENHRSAMIYFVIGMMIGSLYAIVMGPTTLENTKAAMTLHTFHPIFFIIGIVIVFGLEKIKAIAE
;
A
#
# COMPACT_ATOMS: atom_id res chain seq x y z
N TYR A 1 -21.77 -12.74 2.58
CA TYR A 1 -20.48 -12.87 1.87
C TYR A 1 -20.58 -12.61 0.35
N LYS A 2 -21.56 -13.19 -0.38
CA LYS A 2 -21.68 -12.99 -1.85
C LYS A 2 -21.97 -11.53 -2.23
N ARG A 3 -22.84 -10.82 -1.50
CA ARG A 3 -23.16 -9.40 -1.75
C ARG A 3 -21.97 -8.48 -1.46
N GLN A 4 -21.17 -8.79 -0.44
CA GLN A 4 -19.95 -8.06 -0.12
C GLN A 4 -18.89 -8.23 -1.21
N GLY A 5 -18.71 -9.45 -1.75
CA GLY A 5 -17.75 -9.70 -2.84
C GLY A 5 -18.10 -8.94 -4.12
N ILE A 6 -19.39 -8.91 -4.50
CA ILE A 6 -19.83 -8.15 -5.69
C ILE A 6 -19.63 -6.64 -5.47
N GLY A 7 -20.01 -6.12 -4.30
CA GLY A 7 -19.80 -4.71 -3.97
C GLY A 7 -18.32 -4.31 -3.99
N TRP A 8 -17.43 -5.20 -3.52
CA TRP A 8 -15.98 -4.98 -3.56
C TRP A 8 -15.45 -4.93 -5.00
N VAL A 9 -15.83 -5.89 -5.85
CA VAL A 9 -15.38 -5.94 -7.26
C VAL A 9 -15.89 -4.74 -8.05
N VAL A 10 -17.17 -4.38 -7.91
CA VAL A 10 -17.75 -3.24 -8.61
C VAL A 10 -17.17 -1.93 -8.10
N GLY A 11 -17.05 -1.76 -6.79
CA GLY A 11 -16.46 -0.56 -6.17
C GLY A 11 -14.99 -0.38 -6.54
N MET A 12 -14.22 -1.45 -6.53
CA MET A 12 -12.81 -1.44 -6.92
C MET A 12 -12.66 -1.15 -8.42
N GLY A 13 -13.47 -1.79 -9.28
CA GLY A 13 -13.42 -1.52 -10.71
C GLY A 13 -13.77 -0.08 -11.06
N ALA A 14 -14.81 0.49 -10.45
CA ALA A 14 -15.18 1.89 -10.62
C ALA A 14 -14.09 2.84 -10.08
N ALA A 15 -13.56 2.58 -8.89
CA ALA A 15 -12.49 3.39 -8.30
C ALA A 15 -11.21 3.37 -9.16
N VAL A 16 -10.79 2.20 -9.63
CA VAL A 16 -9.60 2.07 -10.51
C VAL A 16 -9.82 2.82 -11.82
N SER A 17 -10.98 2.67 -12.46
CA SER A 17 -11.26 3.34 -13.73
C SER A 17 -11.27 4.87 -13.61
N VAL A 18 -11.85 5.40 -12.53
CA VAL A 18 -11.89 6.85 -12.29
C VAL A 18 -10.52 7.37 -11.86
N LEU A 19 -9.85 6.70 -10.92
CA LEU A 19 -8.54 7.14 -10.43
C LEU A 19 -7.48 7.06 -11.52
N ALA A 20 -7.43 5.98 -12.31
CA ALA A 20 -6.43 5.84 -13.38
C ALA A 20 -6.54 6.92 -14.44
N SER A 21 -7.75 7.43 -14.74
CA SER A 21 -7.95 8.46 -15.76
C SER A 21 -7.57 9.87 -15.31
N ILE A 22 -7.56 10.14 -14.00
CA ILE A 22 -7.33 11.50 -13.45
C ILE A 22 -6.09 11.60 -12.55
N PHE A 23 -5.45 10.45 -12.23
CA PHE A 23 -4.39 10.38 -11.24
C PHE A 23 -3.17 11.22 -11.64
N ASP A 24 -2.71 11.09 -12.88
CA ASP A 24 -1.53 11.79 -13.36
C ASP A 24 -1.76 13.29 -13.52
N ASP A 25 -2.95 13.69 -13.95
CA ASP A 25 -3.27 15.10 -14.18
C ASP A 25 -3.51 15.84 -12.86
N ARG A 26 -4.22 15.20 -11.91
CA ARG A 26 -4.69 15.80 -10.66
C ARG A 26 -4.02 15.24 -9.42
N ILE A 27 -2.76 14.84 -9.51
CA ILE A 27 -2.03 14.18 -8.41
C ILE A 27 -2.00 15.03 -7.12
N TYR A 28 -1.86 16.35 -7.21
CA TYR A 28 -1.82 17.23 -6.04
C TYR A 28 -3.17 17.30 -5.30
N GLU A 29 -4.27 17.28 -6.05
CA GLU A 29 -5.62 17.26 -5.49
C GLU A 29 -5.87 15.94 -4.76
N ILE A 30 -5.51 14.82 -5.42
CA ILE A 30 -5.62 13.46 -4.85
C ILE A 30 -4.72 13.31 -3.62
N SER A 31 -3.47 13.79 -3.70
CA SER A 31 -2.55 13.78 -2.55
C SER A 31 -3.09 14.59 -1.38
N SER A 32 -3.69 15.75 -1.64
CA SER A 32 -4.32 16.57 -0.61
C SER A 32 -5.49 15.86 0.06
N LEU A 33 -6.32 15.16 -0.73
CA LEU A 33 -7.42 14.34 -0.23
C LEU A 33 -6.90 13.21 0.68
N PHE A 34 -5.85 12.48 0.25
CA PHE A 34 -5.26 11.41 1.06
C PHE A 34 -4.61 11.93 2.34
N LEU A 35 -3.99 13.11 2.32
CA LEU A 35 -3.50 13.75 3.54
C LEU A 35 -4.65 14.01 4.53
N GLY A 36 -5.77 14.51 4.05
CA GLY A 36 -6.97 14.71 4.89
C GLY A 36 -7.49 13.41 5.49
N LEU A 37 -7.58 12.35 4.69
CA LEU A 37 -8.00 11.03 5.15
C LEU A 37 -7.09 10.51 6.28
N ILE A 38 -5.77 10.53 6.09
CA ILE A 38 -4.83 9.94 7.05
C ILE A 38 -4.69 10.79 8.31
N ILE A 39 -4.57 12.11 8.16
CA ILE A 39 -4.42 13.02 9.32
C ILE A 39 -5.62 12.89 10.26
N PHE A 40 -6.83 12.71 9.73
CA PHE A 40 -8.02 12.53 10.55
C PHE A 40 -8.19 11.09 11.06
N ALA A 41 -7.74 10.08 10.32
CA ALA A 41 -7.80 8.69 10.76
C ALA A 41 -6.88 8.39 11.96
N ILE A 42 -5.72 9.06 12.07
CA ILE A 42 -4.78 8.86 13.18
C ILE A 42 -5.43 9.13 14.55
N PRO A 43 -6.01 10.31 14.84
CA PRO A 43 -6.66 10.56 16.12
C PRO A 43 -7.86 9.64 16.38
N MET A 44 -8.57 9.22 15.34
CA MET A 44 -9.66 8.26 15.45
C MET A 44 -9.17 6.90 15.96
N ILE A 45 -8.11 6.35 15.35
CA ILE A 45 -7.48 5.11 15.79
C ILE A 45 -6.93 5.25 17.20
N CYS A 46 -6.29 6.37 17.53
CA CYS A 46 -5.81 6.65 18.88
C CYS A 46 -6.93 6.64 19.92
N LYS A 47 -8.13 7.11 19.56
CA LYS A 47 -9.31 7.12 20.41
C LYS A 47 -9.89 5.72 20.57
N GLU A 48 -10.03 4.96 19.49
CA GLU A 48 -10.54 3.59 19.50
C GLU A 48 -9.62 2.65 20.31
N GLU A 49 -8.30 2.79 20.15
CA GLU A 49 -7.29 1.95 20.78
C GLU A 49 -6.69 2.57 22.06
N LYS A 50 -7.40 3.50 22.69
CA LYS A 50 -6.94 4.24 23.87
C LYS A 50 -6.44 3.32 24.99
N ASP A 51 -7.14 2.21 25.25
CA ASP A 51 -6.79 1.26 26.31
C ASP A 51 -5.52 0.46 25.97
N SER A 52 -5.26 0.26 24.68
CA SER A 52 -4.04 -0.38 24.20
C SER A 52 -2.82 0.55 24.23
N LEU A 53 -3.02 1.87 24.17
CA LEU A 53 -1.97 2.88 24.12
C LEU A 53 -1.65 3.48 25.48
N LYS A 54 -2.68 3.72 26.32
CA LYS A 54 -2.53 4.41 27.61
C LYS A 54 -1.61 3.64 28.56
N GLY A 55 -0.62 4.34 29.09
CA GLY A 55 0.34 3.77 30.06
C GLY A 55 1.43 2.88 29.45
N LYS A 56 1.42 2.65 28.15
CA LYS A 56 2.41 1.80 27.45
C LYS A 56 3.34 2.61 26.53
N TYR A 57 3.76 3.78 26.99
CA TYR A 57 4.56 4.73 26.18
C TYR A 57 5.94 4.19 25.76
N GLN A 58 6.46 3.16 26.44
CA GLN A 58 7.67 2.46 26.01
C GLN A 58 7.54 1.85 24.60
N ASN A 59 6.31 1.58 24.14
CA ASN A 59 6.05 1.04 22.82
C ASN A 59 6.08 2.12 21.71
N ILE A 60 6.32 3.39 22.04
CA ILE A 60 6.48 4.47 21.04
C ILE A 60 7.65 4.20 20.10
N ILE A 61 8.63 3.40 20.54
CA ILE A 61 9.72 2.94 19.68
C ILE A 61 9.22 2.24 18.42
N TRP A 62 8.11 1.50 18.51
CA TRP A 62 7.50 0.83 17.36
C TRP A 62 6.86 1.83 16.39
N ALA A 63 6.34 2.96 16.89
CA ALA A 63 5.88 4.03 16.01
C ALA A 63 7.04 4.65 15.25
N VAL A 64 8.17 4.90 15.92
CA VAL A 64 9.39 5.40 15.26
C VAL A 64 9.87 4.42 14.18
N ILE A 65 9.89 3.11 14.49
CA ILE A 65 10.24 2.07 13.51
C ILE A 65 9.28 2.12 12.31
N GLY A 66 7.97 2.26 12.54
CA GLY A 66 6.98 2.40 11.47
C GLY A 66 7.20 3.60 10.57
N VAL A 67 7.47 4.78 11.16
CA VAL A 67 7.81 6.01 10.41
C VAL A 67 9.06 5.80 9.56
N VAL A 68 10.13 5.31 10.18
CA VAL A 68 11.43 5.10 9.50
C VAL A 68 11.29 4.08 8.37
N LEU A 69 10.53 3.00 8.59
CA LEU A 69 10.31 1.98 7.57
C LEU A 69 9.64 2.58 6.32
N VAL A 70 8.53 3.29 6.48
CA VAL A 70 7.81 3.88 5.33
C VAL A 70 8.62 4.99 4.68
N ALA A 71 9.29 5.84 5.46
CA ALA A 71 10.14 6.90 4.94
C ALA A 71 11.33 6.33 4.14
N ALA A 72 11.96 5.27 4.64
CA ALA A 72 13.06 4.59 3.95
C ALA A 72 12.58 3.98 2.62
N ILE A 73 11.45 3.25 2.62
CA ILE A 73 10.88 2.69 1.40
C ILE A 73 10.56 3.79 0.38
N THR A 74 10.01 4.91 0.83
CA THR A 74 9.72 6.06 -0.05
C THR A 74 10.98 6.68 -0.62
N TYR A 75 12.02 6.85 0.21
CA TYR A 75 13.29 7.43 -0.20
C TYR A 75 14.05 6.54 -1.19
N PHE A 76 14.08 5.23 -0.94
CA PHE A 76 14.73 4.25 -1.82
C PHE A 76 13.86 3.80 -3.00
N ASN A 77 12.65 4.35 -3.15
CA ASN A 77 11.80 4.03 -4.29
C ASN A 77 12.49 4.49 -5.58
N PRO A 78 12.87 3.58 -6.51
CA PRO A 78 13.52 3.95 -7.75
C PRO A 78 12.52 4.69 -8.63
N VAL A 79 12.64 6.00 -8.67
CA VAL A 79 11.95 6.85 -9.65
C VAL A 79 12.45 6.45 -11.04
N SER A 80 11.55 6.03 -11.90
CA SER A 80 11.80 5.70 -13.31
C SER A 80 12.70 4.48 -13.59
N GLY A 81 12.15 3.27 -13.51
CA GLY A 81 12.59 2.15 -14.36
C GLY A 81 14.04 1.66 -14.27
N LYS A 82 14.88 2.24 -13.40
CA LYS A 82 16.26 1.80 -13.15
C LYS A 82 16.35 0.69 -12.09
N GLY A 83 15.24 0.05 -11.77
CA GLY A 83 15.26 -1.18 -10.99
C GLY A 83 16.06 -2.26 -11.74
N ILE A 84 16.62 -3.21 -11.00
CA ILE A 84 17.26 -4.40 -11.55
C ILE A 84 16.25 -5.06 -12.49
N SER A 85 16.52 -5.05 -13.80
CA SER A 85 15.68 -5.75 -14.76
C SER A 85 16.00 -7.24 -14.68
N VAL A 86 15.05 -8.02 -14.18
CA VAL A 86 15.17 -9.48 -14.15
C VAL A 86 14.55 -10.05 -15.43
N SER A 87 15.34 -10.77 -16.23
CA SER A 87 14.80 -11.50 -17.38
C SER A 87 14.09 -12.76 -16.90
N VAL A 88 12.84 -12.93 -17.31
CA VAL A 88 12.00 -14.10 -16.98
C VAL A 88 11.84 -15.08 -18.14
N GLU A 89 12.60 -14.89 -19.23
CA GLU A 89 12.54 -15.74 -20.42
C GLU A 89 13.03 -17.16 -20.16
N HIS A 90 14.00 -17.32 -19.23
CA HIS A 90 14.55 -18.60 -18.86
C HIS A 90 14.40 -18.83 -17.36
N LEU A 91 13.38 -19.60 -16.97
CA LEU A 91 13.14 -19.96 -15.59
C LEU A 91 14.19 -20.97 -15.11
N ASN A 92 14.97 -20.58 -14.12
CA ASN A 92 15.78 -21.47 -13.32
C ASN A 92 15.25 -21.54 -11.88
N ILE A 93 15.69 -22.51 -11.10
CA ILE A 93 15.21 -22.72 -9.73
C ILE A 93 15.41 -21.46 -8.86
N ALA A 94 16.54 -20.77 -8.99
CA ALA A 94 16.84 -19.58 -8.24
C ALA A 94 15.84 -18.44 -8.58
N LEU A 95 15.51 -18.27 -9.86
CA LEU A 95 14.53 -17.27 -10.31
C LEU A 95 13.11 -17.62 -9.85
N VAL A 96 12.73 -18.89 -9.87
CA VAL A 96 11.43 -19.37 -9.33
C VAL A 96 11.29 -19.00 -7.86
N VAL A 97 12.31 -19.32 -7.04
CA VAL A 97 12.33 -18.99 -5.61
C VAL A 97 12.31 -17.47 -5.41
N TYR A 98 13.05 -16.73 -6.23
CA TYR A 98 13.08 -15.26 -6.18
C TYR A 98 11.72 -14.64 -6.48
N ILE A 99 11.06 -15.02 -7.59
CA ILE A 99 9.72 -14.52 -7.95
C ILE A 99 8.71 -14.83 -6.85
N PHE A 100 8.72 -16.04 -6.33
CA PHE A 100 7.84 -16.48 -5.23
C PHE A 100 8.07 -15.64 -3.97
N ALA A 101 9.32 -15.49 -3.53
CA ALA A 101 9.68 -14.75 -2.32
C ALA A 101 9.34 -13.26 -2.44
N VAL A 102 9.64 -12.64 -3.58
CA VAL A 102 9.33 -11.22 -3.81
C VAL A 102 7.82 -11.00 -3.89
N ALA A 103 7.06 -11.88 -4.54
CA ALA A 103 5.60 -11.81 -4.55
C ALA A 103 5.02 -11.89 -3.14
N MET A 104 5.54 -12.81 -2.32
CA MET A 104 5.14 -12.95 -0.91
C MET A 104 5.45 -11.69 -0.10
N VAL A 105 6.63 -11.10 -0.26
CA VAL A 105 7.01 -9.86 0.42
C VAL A 105 6.17 -8.67 -0.06
N ALA A 106 5.98 -8.53 -1.37
CA ALA A 106 5.22 -7.42 -1.95
C ALA A 106 3.77 -7.40 -1.46
N ILE A 107 3.07 -8.54 -1.46
CA ILE A 107 1.70 -8.61 -0.96
C ILE A 107 1.63 -8.43 0.57
N SER A 108 2.62 -8.94 1.30
CA SER A 108 2.71 -8.74 2.76
C SER A 108 2.91 -7.27 3.11
N ALA A 109 3.74 -6.56 2.36
CA ALA A 109 3.96 -5.13 2.51
C ALA A 109 2.70 -4.32 2.17
N MET A 110 1.93 -4.71 1.14
CA MET A 110 0.70 -4.04 0.73
C MET A 110 -0.41 -4.06 1.79
N VAL A 111 -0.41 -5.06 2.68
CA VAL A 111 -1.37 -5.13 3.80
C VAL A 111 -1.06 -4.07 4.87
N LEU A 112 0.18 -3.60 4.91
CA LEU A 112 0.63 -2.58 5.87
C LEU A 112 0.32 -1.16 5.32
N PRO A 113 -0.23 -0.24 6.13
CA PRO A 113 -0.55 1.10 5.69
C PRO A 113 0.70 1.88 5.26
N GLY A 114 0.61 2.57 4.13
CA GLY A 114 1.68 3.42 3.61
C GLY A 114 2.70 2.71 2.70
N ILE A 115 2.54 1.41 2.44
CA ILE A 115 3.43 0.67 1.54
C ILE A 115 2.65 0.15 0.34
N SER A 116 3.16 0.43 -0.87
CA SER A 116 2.59 -0.06 -2.13
C SER A 116 3.27 -1.36 -2.58
N GLY A 117 2.47 -2.36 -2.95
CA GLY A 117 2.99 -3.61 -3.51
C GLY A 117 3.74 -3.40 -4.83
N SER A 118 3.30 -2.48 -5.67
CA SER A 118 4.00 -2.12 -6.92
C SER A 118 5.37 -1.50 -6.63
N THR A 119 5.48 -0.65 -5.62
CA THR A 119 6.77 -0.11 -5.17
C THR A 119 7.73 -1.23 -4.75
N MET A 120 7.23 -2.23 -4.01
CA MET A 120 8.04 -3.39 -3.66
C MET A 120 8.50 -4.16 -4.91
N LEU A 121 7.60 -4.42 -5.86
CA LEU A 121 7.96 -5.08 -7.11
C LEU A 121 8.98 -4.26 -7.93
N LEU A 122 8.89 -2.94 -7.92
CA LEU A 122 9.87 -2.06 -8.57
C LEU A 122 11.25 -2.15 -7.91
N ILE A 123 11.31 -2.07 -6.57
CA ILE A 123 12.56 -2.18 -5.79
C ILE A 123 13.25 -3.51 -6.09
N PHE A 124 12.49 -4.59 -6.15
CA PHE A 124 13.00 -5.92 -6.45
C PHE A 124 13.12 -6.23 -7.96
N GLY A 125 12.85 -5.26 -8.85
CA GLY A 125 13.02 -5.40 -10.30
C GLY A 125 12.05 -6.37 -10.98
N LEU A 126 10.95 -6.76 -10.32
CA LEU A 126 9.96 -7.70 -10.85
C LEU A 126 8.70 -7.03 -11.40
N TYR A 127 8.53 -5.71 -11.25
CA TYR A 127 7.33 -5.04 -11.74
C TYR A 127 7.14 -5.19 -13.24
N VAL A 128 8.13 -4.77 -14.04
CA VAL A 128 8.06 -4.87 -15.51
C VAL A 128 7.98 -6.32 -15.98
N PRO A 129 8.84 -7.25 -15.50
CA PRO A 129 8.75 -8.67 -15.88
C PRO A 129 7.38 -9.30 -15.62
N VAL A 130 6.76 -9.02 -14.47
CA VAL A 130 5.44 -9.58 -14.12
C VAL A 130 4.33 -8.98 -15.00
N ILE A 131 4.35 -7.65 -15.24
CA ILE A 131 3.38 -7.01 -16.11
C ILE A 131 3.52 -7.50 -17.55
N THR A 132 4.77 -7.67 -18.03
CA THR A 132 5.02 -8.23 -19.38
C THR A 132 4.51 -9.68 -19.44
N ALA A 133 4.84 -10.53 -18.46
CA ALA A 133 4.34 -11.90 -18.43
C ALA A 133 2.81 -11.96 -18.44
N LEU A 134 2.14 -11.06 -17.71
CA LEU A 134 0.68 -10.97 -17.70
C LEU A 134 0.13 -10.61 -19.08
N LYS A 135 0.72 -9.61 -19.77
CA LYS A 135 0.33 -9.21 -21.12
C LYS A 135 0.53 -10.36 -22.10
N GLU A 136 1.69 -11.02 -22.07
CA GLU A 136 2.01 -12.15 -22.97
C GLU A 136 1.03 -13.32 -22.79
N VAL A 137 0.67 -13.64 -21.55
CA VAL A 137 -0.35 -14.68 -21.27
C VAL A 137 -1.73 -14.25 -21.79
N MET A 138 -2.11 -12.97 -21.68
CA MET A 138 -3.36 -12.46 -22.28
C MET A 138 -3.37 -12.55 -23.82
N HIS A 139 -2.20 -12.49 -24.46
CA HIS A 139 -2.02 -12.74 -25.90
C HIS A 139 -1.84 -14.23 -26.25
N LEU A 140 -2.15 -15.14 -25.30
CA LEU A 140 -2.07 -16.60 -25.45
C LEU A 140 -0.63 -17.15 -25.62
N HIS A 141 0.39 -16.38 -25.24
CA HIS A 141 1.76 -16.87 -25.16
C HIS A 141 1.99 -17.63 -23.86
N LEU A 142 1.66 -18.92 -23.88
CA LEU A 142 1.66 -19.78 -22.67
C LEU A 142 3.05 -20.04 -22.09
N SER A 143 4.13 -19.69 -22.76
CA SER A 143 5.51 -19.78 -22.24
C SER A 143 5.72 -18.95 -20.98
N TYR A 144 4.97 -17.85 -20.79
CA TYR A 144 5.02 -17.00 -19.59
C TYR A 144 4.06 -17.44 -18.47
N PHE A 145 3.18 -18.42 -18.75
CA PHE A 145 2.20 -18.90 -17.77
C PHE A 145 2.82 -19.40 -16.46
N PRO A 146 3.95 -20.13 -16.46
CA PRO A 146 4.60 -20.55 -15.21
C PRO A 146 5.00 -19.38 -14.29
N VAL A 147 5.45 -18.25 -14.86
CA VAL A 147 5.79 -17.03 -14.11
C VAL A 147 4.59 -16.52 -13.33
N ILE A 148 3.43 -16.45 -13.99
CA ILE A 148 2.17 -15.98 -13.38
C ILE A 148 1.69 -16.94 -12.28
N VAL A 149 1.83 -18.24 -12.50
CA VAL A 149 1.47 -19.25 -11.48
C VAL A 149 2.36 -19.13 -10.25
N ILE A 150 3.69 -19.05 -10.43
CA ILE A 150 4.65 -18.90 -9.33
C ILE A 150 4.38 -17.59 -8.55
N PHE A 151 4.18 -16.50 -9.27
CA PHE A 151 3.86 -15.21 -8.69
C PHE A 151 2.54 -15.26 -7.90
N GLY A 152 1.49 -15.86 -8.47
CA GLY A 152 0.20 -16.08 -7.82
C GLY A 152 0.29 -16.92 -6.55
N LEU A 153 1.06 -18.02 -6.58
CA LEU A 153 1.30 -18.84 -5.40
C LEU A 153 2.06 -18.06 -4.31
N GLY A 154 3.02 -17.22 -4.69
CA GLY A 154 3.71 -16.32 -3.78
C GLY A 154 2.73 -15.33 -3.12
N ILE A 155 1.82 -14.72 -3.89
CA ILE A 155 0.76 -13.85 -3.36
C ILE A 155 -0.12 -14.59 -2.35
N LEU A 156 -0.65 -15.76 -2.71
CA LEU A 156 -1.55 -16.52 -1.83
C LEU A 156 -0.86 -16.93 -0.52
N THR A 157 0.40 -17.36 -0.62
CA THR A 157 1.21 -17.72 0.56
C THR A 157 1.50 -16.49 1.42
N GLY A 158 1.84 -15.36 0.80
CA GLY A 158 2.10 -14.10 1.49
C GLY A 158 0.87 -13.58 2.24
N ILE A 159 -0.32 -13.63 1.63
CA ILE A 159 -1.58 -13.26 2.28
C ILE A 159 -1.82 -14.14 3.52
N ALA A 160 -1.71 -15.46 3.37
CA ALA A 160 -1.92 -16.39 4.47
C ALA A 160 -0.93 -16.16 5.62
N LEU A 161 0.33 -15.91 5.29
CA LEU A 161 1.39 -15.65 6.26
C LEU A 161 1.18 -14.33 6.99
N VAL A 162 0.91 -13.24 6.25
CA VAL A 162 0.77 -11.90 6.85
C VAL A 162 -0.47 -11.80 7.72
N ILE A 163 -1.60 -12.39 7.32
CA ILE A 163 -2.81 -12.43 8.13
C ILE A 163 -2.52 -13.13 9.46
N LYS A 164 -1.84 -14.29 9.43
CA LYS A 164 -1.47 -15.04 10.63
C LYS A 164 -0.50 -14.25 11.51
N LEU A 165 0.46 -13.56 10.90
CA LEU A 165 1.44 -12.75 11.62
C LEU A 165 0.79 -11.54 12.31
N ILE A 166 -0.04 -10.77 11.58
CA ILE A 166 -0.76 -9.61 12.12
C ILE A 166 -1.70 -10.04 13.23
N ARG A 167 -2.47 -11.11 13.02
CA ARG A 167 -3.36 -11.65 14.04
C ARG A 167 -2.59 -12.01 15.32
N ARG A 168 -1.50 -12.75 15.21
CA ARG A 168 -0.65 -13.11 16.35
C ARG A 168 -0.03 -11.89 17.03
N ALA A 169 0.39 -10.87 16.26
CA ALA A 169 0.91 -9.63 16.80
C ALA A 169 -0.15 -8.85 17.57
N LEU A 170 -1.38 -8.79 17.06
CA LEU A 170 -2.50 -8.14 17.75
C LEU A 170 -2.97 -8.90 19.00
N GLU A 171 -2.93 -10.23 18.98
CA GLU A 171 -3.29 -11.05 20.14
C GLU A 171 -2.26 -10.95 21.27
N ASN A 172 -0.96 -10.97 20.94
CA ASN A 172 0.11 -11.05 21.95
C ASN A 172 0.77 -9.69 22.28
N HIS A 173 0.83 -8.77 21.31
CA HIS A 173 1.55 -7.49 21.41
C HIS A 173 0.73 -6.33 20.84
N ARG A 174 -0.57 -6.26 21.14
CA ARG A 174 -1.51 -5.29 20.58
C ARG A 174 -0.99 -3.86 20.65
N SER A 175 -0.50 -3.43 21.82
CA SER A 175 0.03 -2.07 22.00
C SER A 175 1.17 -1.74 21.03
N ALA A 176 2.19 -2.61 20.94
CA ALA A 176 3.31 -2.42 20.04
C ALA A 176 2.86 -2.38 18.58
N MET A 177 1.92 -3.26 18.19
CA MET A 177 1.38 -3.29 16.82
C MET A 177 0.59 -2.03 16.47
N ILE A 178 -0.23 -1.51 17.40
CA ILE A 178 -0.97 -0.26 17.19
C ILE A 178 -0.02 0.93 17.05
N TYR A 179 0.99 1.05 17.93
CA TYR A 179 2.03 2.08 17.77
C TYR A 179 2.74 1.97 16.43
N PHE A 180 3.08 0.76 15.98
CA PHE A 180 3.72 0.53 14.68
C PHE A 180 2.83 0.98 13.53
N VAL A 181 1.54 0.62 13.52
CA VAL A 181 0.56 1.05 12.50
C VAL A 181 0.43 2.57 12.47
N ILE A 182 0.28 3.22 13.64
CA ILE A 182 0.23 4.70 13.72
C ILE A 182 1.52 5.31 13.16
N GLY A 183 2.67 4.75 13.48
CA GLY A 183 3.95 5.18 12.93
C GLY A 183 3.99 5.07 11.41
N MET A 184 3.54 3.94 10.83
CA MET A 184 3.46 3.80 9.37
C MET A 184 2.50 4.81 8.74
N MET A 185 1.37 5.11 9.38
CA MET A 185 0.44 6.14 8.90
C MET A 185 1.09 7.53 8.92
N ILE A 186 1.86 7.86 9.95
CA ILE A 186 2.63 9.11 9.99
C ILE A 186 3.70 9.12 8.87
N GLY A 187 4.42 8.03 8.69
CA GLY A 187 5.40 7.89 7.61
C GLY A 187 4.78 8.01 6.21
N SER A 188 3.53 7.54 6.04
CA SER A 188 2.82 7.65 4.76
C SER A 188 2.45 9.09 4.38
N LEU A 189 2.38 10.01 5.33
CA LEU A 189 2.23 11.44 5.00
C LEU A 189 3.42 11.95 4.18
N TYR A 190 4.64 11.52 4.54
CA TYR A 190 5.83 11.81 3.74
C TYR A 190 5.74 11.16 2.34
N ALA A 191 5.32 9.91 2.27
CA ALA A 191 5.14 9.20 1.00
C ALA A 191 4.13 9.90 0.08
N ILE A 192 3.03 10.43 0.61
CA ILE A 192 2.03 11.17 -0.16
C ILE A 192 2.57 12.51 -0.67
N VAL A 193 3.32 13.24 0.16
CA VAL A 193 3.97 14.50 -0.25
C VAL A 193 4.97 14.26 -1.38
N MET A 194 5.68 13.15 -1.33
CA MET A 194 6.65 12.74 -2.35
C MET A 194 6.00 12.00 -3.53
N GLY A 195 4.74 11.60 -3.44
CA GLY A 195 4.00 10.87 -4.47
C GLY A 195 4.12 11.45 -5.88
N PRO A 196 3.99 12.78 -6.09
CA PRO A 196 4.14 13.39 -7.42
C PRO A 196 5.50 13.12 -8.07
N THR A 197 6.55 12.89 -7.30
CA THR A 197 7.90 12.60 -7.82
C THR A 197 8.06 11.16 -8.33
N THR A 198 7.09 10.29 -8.06
CA THR A 198 7.13 8.86 -8.43
C THR A 198 6.32 8.51 -9.67
N LEU A 199 5.75 9.51 -10.33
CA LEU A 199 5.02 9.34 -11.58
C LEU A 199 5.97 9.11 -12.76
N GLU A 200 5.49 8.47 -13.83
CA GLU A 200 6.24 8.34 -15.10
C GLU A 200 6.63 9.72 -15.65
N ASN A 201 5.69 10.67 -15.63
CA ASN A 201 5.95 12.08 -15.83
C ASN A 201 6.21 12.73 -14.47
N THR A 202 7.44 12.67 -13.98
CA THR A 202 7.81 13.18 -12.65
C THR A 202 7.41 14.63 -12.48
N LYS A 203 6.64 14.90 -11.41
CA LYS A 203 6.27 16.25 -10.97
C LYS A 203 7.03 16.60 -9.70
N ALA A 204 7.13 17.88 -9.36
CA ALA A 204 7.75 18.31 -8.11
C ALA A 204 6.99 17.74 -6.90
N ALA A 205 7.70 17.51 -5.79
CA ALA A 205 7.06 17.14 -4.52
C ALA A 205 6.00 18.18 -4.13
N MET A 206 4.97 17.74 -3.43
CA MET A 206 3.90 18.64 -3.01
C MET A 206 4.42 19.72 -2.08
N THR A 207 4.02 20.96 -2.32
CA THR A 207 4.35 22.15 -1.54
C THR A 207 3.07 22.83 -1.05
N LEU A 208 3.21 23.86 -0.22
CA LEU A 208 2.05 24.66 0.21
C LEU A 208 1.31 25.35 -0.95
N HIS A 209 2.00 25.64 -2.06
CA HIS A 209 1.40 26.23 -3.27
C HIS A 209 0.60 25.23 -4.09
N THR A 210 0.98 23.94 -4.05
CA THR A 210 0.29 22.86 -4.77
C THR A 210 -0.69 22.11 -3.89
N PHE A 211 -0.83 22.51 -2.61
CA PHE A 211 -1.79 21.94 -1.68
C PHE A 211 -3.20 22.46 -1.98
N HIS A 212 -4.16 21.55 -2.07
CA HIS A 212 -5.56 21.86 -2.34
C HIS A 212 -6.44 21.70 -1.08
N PRO A 213 -6.74 22.78 -0.33
CA PRO A 213 -7.47 22.70 0.95
C PRO A 213 -8.87 22.08 0.82
N ILE A 214 -9.55 22.31 -0.31
CA ILE A 214 -10.89 21.73 -0.54
C ILE A 214 -10.83 20.21 -0.55
N PHE A 215 -9.90 19.62 -1.29
CA PHE A 215 -9.74 18.16 -1.34
C PHE A 215 -9.29 17.57 0.00
N PHE A 216 -8.46 18.29 0.73
CA PHE A 216 -8.07 17.92 2.09
C PHE A 216 -9.30 17.86 3.02
N ILE A 217 -10.18 18.87 3.00
CA ILE A 217 -11.41 18.87 3.78
C ILE A 217 -12.34 17.74 3.35
N ILE A 218 -12.47 17.47 2.05
CA ILE A 218 -13.26 16.33 1.55
C ILE A 218 -12.73 15.03 2.15
N GLY A 219 -11.41 14.84 2.21
CA GLY A 219 -10.80 13.67 2.86
C GLY A 219 -11.22 13.53 4.33
N ILE A 220 -11.19 14.61 5.10
CA ILE A 220 -11.64 14.63 6.50
C ILE A 220 -13.13 14.26 6.60
N VAL A 221 -13.98 14.87 5.76
CA VAL A 221 -15.43 14.62 5.76
C VAL A 221 -15.75 13.17 5.45
N ILE A 222 -15.03 12.55 4.51
CA ILE A 222 -15.19 11.13 4.17
C ILE A 222 -14.93 10.24 5.41
N VAL A 223 -13.81 10.43 6.11
CA VAL A 223 -13.49 9.61 7.29
C VAL A 223 -14.51 9.82 8.39
N PHE A 224 -14.89 11.06 8.66
CA PHE A 224 -15.93 11.38 9.65
C PHE A 224 -17.30 10.78 9.30
N GLY A 225 -17.65 10.79 8.02
CA GLY A 225 -18.88 10.17 7.51
C GLY A 225 -18.88 8.65 7.72
N LEU A 226 -17.76 7.99 7.42
CA LEU A 226 -17.61 6.56 7.63
C LEU A 226 -17.67 6.18 9.12
N GLU A 227 -17.07 6.97 10.01
CA GLU A 227 -17.17 6.78 11.47
C GLU A 227 -18.63 6.84 11.95
N LYS A 228 -19.37 7.85 11.47
CA LYS A 228 -20.80 7.98 11.81
C LYS A 228 -21.64 6.81 11.31
N ILE A 229 -21.40 6.34 10.08
CA ILE A 229 -22.12 5.19 9.52
C ILE A 229 -21.84 3.94 10.35
N LYS A 230 -20.57 3.72 10.75
CA LYS A 230 -20.18 2.62 11.63
C LYS A 230 -20.95 2.68 12.96
N ALA A 231 -20.97 3.86 13.60
CA ALA A 231 -21.66 4.06 14.88
C ALA A 231 -23.20 3.89 14.80
N ILE A 232 -23.82 4.00 13.63
CA ILE A 232 -25.25 3.76 13.42
C ILE A 232 -25.53 2.26 13.15
N ALA A 233 -24.52 1.54 12.63
CA ALA A 233 -24.65 0.14 12.27
C ALA A 233 -24.36 -0.83 13.42
N GLU A 234 -23.74 -0.35 14.52
CA GLU A 234 -23.52 -1.04 15.81
C GLU A 234 -24.66 -0.77 16.78
#